data_3b2d8cf217641949c9797c0b45e0ae55
#
_entry.id   3b2d8cf217641949c9797c0b45e0ae55
#
_cell.length_a   1.000
_cell.length_b   1.000
_cell.length_c   1.000
_cell.angle_alpha   90.00
_cell.angle_beta   90.00
_cell.angle_gamma   90.00
#
_symmetry.space_group_name_H-M   'P 1'
#
loop_
_entity.id
_entity.type
_entity.pdbx_description
1 polymer ?
#
loop_
_entity_poly.entity_id
_entity_poly.type
_entity_poly.pdbx_seq_one_letter_code
_entity_poly.pdbx_strand_id
1 'polypeptide(L)'
;LFAVACNEEIDPITQVDPGADATAPVVTIKYPTEGVKIQVPELLATINIQFEVTDDIELKSISVLLDGNELTSYSEFKDYRRAIKEYSYDKVSNGAHTLTIKATDIGGKVTNTTVNFEKKPPYTPIFPGEIFYMPFDGDYVEKVSFKAATIVGTPAFAGVSLKGLNAYAGATDSYLTFPASGLK
;
A
#
# COMPACT_ATOMS: atom_id res chain seq x y z
N LEU A 1 -30.66 37.52 49.98
CA LEU A 1 -30.81 36.41 49.01
C LEU A 1 -29.47 35.78 48.90
N PHE A 2 -29.24 34.61 49.52
CA PHE A 2 -28.02 33.82 49.35
C PHE A 2 -28.26 32.86 48.21
N ALA A 3 -27.48 33.00 47.13
CA ALA A 3 -27.41 32.00 46.08
C ALA A 3 -26.49 30.87 46.58
N VAL A 4 -27.07 29.71 46.88
CA VAL A 4 -26.31 28.47 47.07
C VAL A 4 -25.94 28.00 45.65
N ALA A 5 -24.70 28.21 45.27
CA ALA A 5 -24.15 27.54 44.08
C ALA A 5 -24.07 26.04 44.40
N CYS A 6 -24.76 25.22 43.65
CA CYS A 6 -24.55 23.78 43.67
C CYS A 6 -23.10 23.49 43.29
N ASN A 7 -22.32 23.15 44.29
CA ASN A 7 -21.00 22.57 44.08
C ASN A 7 -21.23 21.07 43.91
N GLU A 8 -21.70 20.66 42.71
CA GLU A 8 -21.63 19.26 42.34
C GLU A 8 -20.15 18.97 42.09
N GLU A 9 -19.53 18.41 43.12
CA GLU A 9 -18.20 17.83 42.95
C GLU A 9 -18.30 16.81 41.85
N ILE A 10 -17.51 17.00 40.80
CA ILE A 10 -17.31 15.97 39.77
C ILE A 10 -16.74 14.77 40.52
N ASP A 11 -17.47 13.68 40.53
CA ASP A 11 -17.00 12.44 41.15
C ASP A 11 -15.57 12.16 40.68
N PRO A 12 -14.63 11.88 41.61
CA PRO A 12 -13.25 11.62 41.22
C PRO A 12 -13.24 10.47 40.24
N ILE A 13 -12.60 10.70 39.06
CA ILE A 13 -12.41 9.66 38.08
C ILE A 13 -11.54 8.58 38.73
N THR A 14 -12.18 7.47 39.09
CA THR A 14 -11.44 6.31 39.60
C THR A 14 -10.81 5.58 38.44
N GLN A 15 -9.51 5.34 38.54
CA GLN A 15 -8.80 4.50 37.59
C GLN A 15 -9.39 3.09 37.62
N VAL A 16 -9.97 2.65 36.51
CA VAL A 16 -10.45 1.28 36.35
C VAL A 16 -9.25 0.45 35.87
N ASP A 17 -8.98 -0.65 36.54
CA ASP A 17 -8.00 -1.64 36.07
C ASP A 17 -8.45 -2.16 34.68
N PRO A 18 -7.66 -2.00 33.62
CA PRO A 18 -8.03 -2.47 32.29
C PRO A 18 -8.13 -4.00 32.20
N GLY A 19 -7.75 -4.73 33.26
CA GLY A 19 -7.67 -6.17 33.28
C GLY A 19 -6.33 -6.69 32.77
N ALA A 20 -6.20 -8.02 32.75
CA ALA A 20 -5.01 -8.67 32.23
C ALA A 20 -4.98 -8.53 30.71
N ASP A 21 -3.85 -8.10 30.18
CA ASP A 21 -3.56 -8.14 28.74
C ASP A 21 -3.54 -9.61 28.29
N ALA A 22 -4.57 -10.05 27.59
CA ALA A 22 -4.79 -11.46 27.24
C ALA A 22 -4.40 -11.79 25.80
N THR A 23 -4.52 -10.84 24.90
CA THR A 23 -4.34 -11.05 23.45
C THR A 23 -3.14 -10.28 22.90
N ALA A 24 -2.54 -10.81 21.83
CA ALA A 24 -1.50 -10.10 21.11
C ALA A 24 -2.13 -9.07 20.14
N PRO A 25 -1.39 -8.03 19.74
CA PRO A 25 -1.87 -7.05 18.78
C PRO A 25 -2.36 -7.68 17.47
N VAL A 26 -3.38 -7.10 16.86
CA VAL A 26 -3.86 -7.47 15.53
C VAL A 26 -3.32 -6.48 14.51
N VAL A 27 -2.65 -6.98 13.48
CA VAL A 27 -2.07 -6.17 12.39
C VAL A 27 -2.80 -6.43 11.09
N THR A 28 -3.26 -5.36 10.44
CA THR A 28 -3.87 -5.38 9.11
C THR A 28 -3.06 -4.52 8.16
N ILE A 29 -2.40 -5.12 7.18
CA ILE A 29 -1.70 -4.41 6.10
C ILE A 29 -2.71 -4.10 5.00
N LYS A 30 -2.88 -2.81 4.68
CA LYS A 30 -3.81 -2.32 3.65
C LYS A 30 -3.13 -2.18 2.29
N TYR A 31 -1.85 -1.76 2.30
CA TYR A 31 -1.02 -1.68 1.09
C TYR A 31 0.48 -1.80 1.46
N PRO A 32 1.29 -2.51 0.64
CA PRO A 32 0.87 -3.34 -0.48
C PRO A 32 0.07 -4.57 -0.01
N THR A 33 -0.79 -5.09 -0.89
CA THR A 33 -1.47 -6.36 -0.65
C THR A 33 -0.66 -7.52 -1.19
N GLU A 34 -0.95 -8.73 -0.74
CA GLU A 34 -0.26 -9.95 -1.18
C GLU A 34 -0.28 -10.09 -2.72
N GLY A 35 0.88 -10.34 -3.31
CA GLY A 35 1.05 -10.55 -4.74
C GLY A 35 1.01 -9.30 -5.62
N VAL A 36 0.96 -8.09 -5.04
CA VAL A 36 0.99 -6.84 -5.82
C VAL A 36 2.24 -6.78 -6.68
N LYS A 37 2.07 -6.40 -7.94
CA LYS A 37 3.16 -6.15 -8.89
C LYS A 37 3.26 -4.66 -9.17
N ILE A 38 4.35 -4.05 -8.76
CA ILE A 38 4.66 -2.64 -9.00
C ILE A 38 5.47 -2.56 -10.29
N GLN A 39 5.00 -1.76 -11.23
CA GLN A 39 5.73 -1.51 -12.48
C GLN A 39 5.76 -0.01 -12.73
N VAL A 40 6.97 0.54 -12.75
CA VAL A 40 7.26 1.96 -12.97
C VAL A 40 8.48 2.08 -13.88
N PRO A 41 8.65 3.19 -14.61
CA PRO A 41 9.82 3.40 -15.48
C PRO A 41 11.13 3.57 -14.72
N GLU A 42 11.04 3.97 -13.43
CA GLU A 42 12.21 4.23 -12.60
C GLU A 42 12.85 2.92 -12.12
N LEU A 43 14.17 2.93 -11.93
CA LEU A 43 14.94 1.81 -11.36
C LEU A 43 14.51 1.51 -9.92
N LEU A 44 14.14 2.53 -9.16
CA LEU A 44 13.61 2.43 -7.81
C LEU A 44 12.16 2.91 -7.79
N ALA A 45 11.29 2.22 -7.07
CA ALA A 45 9.91 2.64 -6.90
C ALA A 45 9.67 3.23 -5.53
N THR A 46 8.68 4.12 -5.44
CA THR A 46 8.12 4.60 -4.19
C THR A 46 6.86 3.80 -3.87
N ILE A 47 6.74 3.32 -2.63
CA ILE A 47 5.52 2.72 -2.11
C ILE A 47 5.02 3.48 -0.88
N ASN A 48 3.70 3.61 -0.75
CA ASN A 48 3.05 4.16 0.43
C ASN A 48 2.48 3.01 1.25
N ILE A 49 3.27 2.55 2.22
CA ILE A 49 2.89 1.45 3.11
C ILE A 49 1.78 1.92 4.03
N GLN A 50 0.62 1.23 4.00
CA GLN A 50 -0.55 1.57 4.81
C GLN A 50 -0.94 0.36 5.65
N PHE A 51 -1.10 0.59 6.95
CA PHE A 51 -1.50 -0.48 7.87
C PHE A 51 -2.24 0.07 9.09
N GLU A 52 -2.92 -0.84 9.75
CA GLU A 52 -3.63 -0.61 11.00
C GLU A 52 -3.21 -1.68 12.00
N VAL A 53 -3.00 -1.25 13.25
CA VAL A 53 -2.71 -2.13 14.38
C VAL A 53 -3.71 -1.81 15.48
N THR A 54 -4.31 -2.84 16.07
CA THR A 54 -5.21 -2.72 17.21
C THR A 54 -4.80 -3.65 18.31
N ASP A 55 -5.11 -3.27 19.55
CA ASP A 55 -4.84 -4.05 20.75
C ASP A 55 -5.99 -3.88 21.76
N ASP A 56 -6.23 -4.86 22.62
CA ASP A 56 -7.28 -4.80 23.62
C ASP A 56 -6.90 -3.93 24.85
N ILE A 57 -5.60 -3.79 25.13
CA ILE A 57 -5.09 -3.02 26.27
C ILE A 57 -4.23 -1.85 25.81
N GLU A 58 -3.00 -2.09 25.32
CA GLU A 58 -2.09 -1.01 24.96
C GLU A 58 -0.97 -1.49 24.01
N LEU A 59 -0.78 -0.74 22.93
CA LEU A 59 0.35 -0.89 22.00
C LEU A 59 1.63 -0.31 22.61
N LYS A 60 2.70 -1.09 22.62
CA LYS A 60 4.04 -0.65 23.06
C LYS A 60 4.88 -0.14 21.90
N SER A 61 4.93 -0.91 20.81
CA SER A 61 5.75 -0.54 19.65
C SER A 61 5.28 -1.21 18.36
N ILE A 62 5.57 -0.54 17.24
CA ILE A 62 5.36 -1.07 15.89
C ILE A 62 6.63 -0.83 15.10
N SER A 63 7.18 -1.87 14.44
CA SER A 63 8.28 -1.76 13.48
C SER A 63 7.80 -2.15 12.08
N VAL A 64 8.24 -1.40 11.08
CA VAL A 64 8.02 -1.65 9.65
C VAL A 64 9.32 -2.15 9.06
N LEU A 65 9.32 -3.38 8.54
CA LEU A 65 10.51 -3.99 7.95
C LEU A 65 10.27 -4.34 6.48
N LEU A 66 11.28 -4.09 5.66
CA LEU A 66 11.32 -4.56 4.27
C LEU A 66 12.51 -5.48 4.10
N ASP A 67 12.27 -6.70 3.63
CA ASP A 67 13.31 -7.72 3.45
C ASP A 67 14.16 -7.95 4.70
N GLY A 68 13.51 -7.88 5.88
CA GLY A 68 14.15 -8.03 7.18
C GLY A 68 14.87 -6.78 7.72
N ASN A 69 14.98 -5.71 6.93
CA ASN A 69 15.59 -4.45 7.36
C ASN A 69 14.53 -3.49 7.89
N GLU A 70 14.72 -2.94 9.07
CA GLU A 70 13.80 -1.97 9.65
C GLU A 70 13.88 -0.64 8.89
N LEU A 71 12.72 -0.18 8.38
CA LEU A 71 12.57 1.10 7.70
C LEU A 71 12.21 2.22 8.69
N THR A 72 11.32 1.92 9.62
CA THR A 72 10.85 2.86 10.64
C THR A 72 10.23 2.10 11.82
N SER A 73 10.11 2.79 12.95
CA SER A 73 9.41 2.28 14.13
C SER A 73 8.61 3.37 14.82
N TYR A 74 7.60 2.96 15.58
CA TYR A 74 6.70 3.82 16.33
C TYR A 74 6.59 3.30 17.76
N SER A 75 6.70 4.20 18.75
CA SER A 75 6.54 3.91 20.19
C SER A 75 5.61 4.90 20.89
N GLU A 76 5.10 5.89 20.16
CA GLU A 76 4.17 6.88 20.67
C GLU A 76 2.88 6.83 19.87
N PHE A 77 1.75 6.68 20.56
CA PHE A 77 0.43 6.53 19.96
C PHE A 77 -0.53 7.56 20.59
N LYS A 78 -1.34 8.23 19.74
CA LYS A 78 -2.42 9.11 20.21
C LYS A 78 -3.55 8.30 20.82
N ASP A 79 -3.83 7.15 20.25
CA ASP A 79 -4.72 6.14 20.79
C ASP A 79 -3.86 4.92 21.11
N TYR A 80 -3.76 4.57 22.37
CA TYR A 80 -2.93 3.47 22.86
C TYR A 80 -3.44 2.09 22.43
N ARG A 81 -4.69 2.00 21.97
CA ARG A 81 -5.30 0.74 21.49
C ARG A 81 -5.37 0.63 19.97
N ARG A 82 -5.09 1.73 19.23
CA ARG A 82 -5.24 1.73 17.77
C ARG A 82 -4.24 2.66 17.11
N ALA A 83 -3.52 2.15 16.15
CA ALA A 83 -2.62 2.92 15.30
C ALA A 83 -2.96 2.70 13.83
N ILE A 84 -3.29 3.79 13.11
CA ILE A 84 -3.38 3.82 11.65
C ILE A 84 -2.17 4.60 11.16
N LYS A 85 -1.35 3.98 10.33
CA LYS A 85 -0.10 4.55 9.87
C LYS A 85 0.02 4.45 8.36
N GLU A 86 0.68 5.48 7.80
CA GLU A 86 1.14 5.52 6.43
C GLU A 86 2.63 5.87 6.45
N TYR A 87 3.43 5.15 5.67
CA TYR A 87 4.85 5.38 5.55
C TYR A 87 5.27 5.27 4.09
N SER A 88 5.88 6.33 3.56
CA SER A 88 6.40 6.38 2.19
C SER A 88 7.85 5.92 2.16
N TYR A 89 8.16 4.94 1.31
CA TYR A 89 9.52 4.45 1.08
C TYR A 89 9.83 4.48 -0.42
N ASP A 90 10.91 5.15 -0.82
CA ASP A 90 11.25 5.52 -2.20
C ASP A 90 12.40 4.68 -2.82
N LYS A 91 12.84 3.60 -2.15
CA LYS A 91 14.00 2.82 -2.58
C LYS A 91 13.69 1.35 -2.85
N VAL A 92 12.46 1.05 -3.29
CA VAL A 92 12.10 -0.32 -3.67
C VAL A 92 12.80 -0.70 -4.98
N SER A 93 13.73 -1.65 -4.90
CA SER A 93 14.49 -2.16 -6.04
C SER A 93 13.68 -3.17 -6.87
N ASN A 94 14.22 -3.59 -8.03
CA ASN A 94 13.60 -4.67 -8.80
C ASN A 94 13.72 -6.01 -8.07
N GLY A 95 12.68 -6.82 -8.14
CA GLY A 95 12.63 -8.16 -7.56
C GLY A 95 11.46 -8.37 -6.62
N ALA A 96 11.46 -9.52 -5.97
CA ALA A 96 10.51 -9.88 -4.94
C ALA A 96 10.90 -9.25 -3.61
N HIS A 97 9.91 -8.79 -2.86
CA HIS A 97 10.06 -8.14 -1.57
C HIS A 97 9.08 -8.71 -0.57
N THR A 98 9.49 -8.71 0.70
CA THR A 98 8.65 -9.08 1.84
C THR A 98 8.53 -7.90 2.77
N LEU A 99 7.32 -7.35 2.91
CA LEU A 99 6.99 -6.36 3.92
C LEU A 99 6.54 -7.07 5.19
N THR A 100 7.09 -6.71 6.33
CA THR A 100 6.68 -7.20 7.65
C THR A 100 6.31 -6.03 8.55
N ILE A 101 5.13 -6.09 9.14
CA ILE A 101 4.74 -5.22 10.24
C ILE A 101 4.79 -6.03 11.52
N LYS A 102 5.67 -5.63 12.44
CA LYS A 102 5.84 -6.23 13.77
C LYS A 102 5.22 -5.31 14.79
N ALA A 103 4.24 -5.78 15.54
CA ALA A 103 3.61 -5.07 16.64
C ALA A 103 3.87 -5.77 17.95
N THR A 104 4.10 -4.99 19.02
CA THR A 104 4.31 -5.48 20.38
C THR A 104 3.42 -4.70 21.32
N ASP A 105 2.70 -5.37 22.23
CA ASP A 105 1.90 -4.77 23.28
C ASP A 105 2.72 -4.47 24.55
N ILE A 106 2.04 -3.86 25.54
CA ILE A 106 2.67 -3.54 26.81
C ILE A 106 3.01 -4.80 27.63
N GLY A 107 2.28 -5.90 27.41
CA GLY A 107 2.51 -7.22 28.00
C GLY A 107 3.72 -7.96 27.41
N GLY A 108 4.24 -7.49 26.28
CA GLY A 108 5.37 -8.09 25.56
C GLY A 108 4.99 -9.16 24.55
N LYS A 109 3.69 -9.36 24.24
CA LYS A 109 3.27 -10.25 23.17
C LYS A 109 3.51 -9.58 21.81
N VAL A 110 3.82 -10.38 20.82
CA VAL A 110 4.28 -9.91 19.50
C VAL A 110 3.45 -10.56 18.40
N THR A 111 3.00 -9.73 17.46
CA THR A 111 2.45 -10.17 16.19
C THR A 111 3.35 -9.71 15.04
N ASN A 112 3.64 -10.62 14.12
CA ASN A 112 4.31 -10.32 12.85
C ASN A 112 3.33 -10.66 11.72
N THR A 113 2.99 -9.67 10.90
CA THR A 113 2.19 -9.86 9.69
C THR A 113 3.02 -9.52 8.47
N THR A 114 3.04 -10.39 7.49
CA THR A 114 3.83 -10.25 6.27
C THR A 114 2.95 -10.22 5.03
N VAL A 115 3.39 -9.48 4.03
CA VAL A 115 2.88 -9.54 2.66
C VAL A 115 4.05 -9.56 1.69
N ASN A 116 3.90 -10.33 0.60
CA ASN A 116 4.88 -10.38 -0.47
C ASN A 116 4.38 -9.58 -1.67
N PHE A 117 5.27 -8.83 -2.29
CA PHE A 117 5.01 -8.08 -3.50
C PHE A 117 6.24 -8.10 -4.41
N GLU A 118 6.10 -7.65 -5.63
CA GLU A 118 7.19 -7.64 -6.60
C GLU A 118 7.27 -6.29 -7.30
N LYS A 119 8.48 -5.73 -7.39
CA LYS A 119 8.75 -4.64 -8.33
C LYS A 119 9.33 -5.22 -9.62
N LYS A 120 8.61 -5.06 -10.71
CA LYS A 120 9.08 -5.43 -12.04
C LYS A 120 10.14 -4.44 -12.53
N PRO A 121 11.16 -4.92 -13.29
CA PRO A 121 12.07 -4.01 -13.97
C PRO A 121 11.30 -3.13 -14.96
N PRO A 122 11.79 -1.90 -15.24
CA PRO A 122 11.25 -1.11 -16.33
C PRO A 122 11.39 -1.85 -17.67
N TYR A 123 10.49 -1.56 -18.60
CA TYR A 123 10.57 -2.10 -19.94
C TYR A 123 11.85 -1.60 -20.62
N THR A 124 12.56 -2.52 -21.30
CA THR A 124 13.70 -2.17 -22.14
C THR A 124 13.29 -2.37 -23.60
N PRO A 125 13.35 -1.33 -24.45
CA PRO A 125 13.06 -1.45 -25.87
C PRO A 125 13.85 -2.58 -26.53
N ILE A 126 13.16 -3.43 -27.31
CA ILE A 126 13.75 -4.58 -27.99
C ILE A 126 14.37 -4.15 -29.34
N PHE A 127 13.76 -3.13 -29.94
CA PHE A 127 14.21 -2.65 -31.25
C PHE A 127 14.86 -1.26 -31.15
N PRO A 128 15.92 -0.98 -31.91
CA PRO A 128 16.48 0.35 -32.03
C PRO A 128 15.41 1.34 -32.52
N GLY A 129 15.21 2.44 -31.78
CA GLY A 129 14.21 3.46 -32.13
C GLY A 129 12.76 3.09 -31.78
N GLU A 130 12.54 2.07 -30.96
CA GLU A 130 11.21 1.74 -30.42
C GLU A 130 10.74 2.87 -29.51
N ILE A 131 9.67 3.54 -29.92
CA ILE A 131 9.11 4.70 -29.22
C ILE A 131 7.76 4.40 -28.56
N PHE A 132 7.20 3.23 -28.82
CA PHE A 132 5.90 2.82 -28.32
C PHE A 132 5.78 1.30 -28.27
N TYR A 133 5.36 0.76 -27.15
CA TYR A 133 5.01 -0.64 -26.97
C TYR A 133 3.86 -0.80 -26.00
N MET A 134 2.75 -1.38 -26.46
CA MET A 134 1.58 -1.68 -25.62
C MET A 134 1.21 -3.15 -25.75
N PRO A 135 1.43 -3.96 -24.69
CA PRO A 135 1.17 -5.40 -24.72
C PRO A 135 -0.30 -5.77 -24.56
N PHE A 136 -1.16 -4.88 -24.03
CA PHE A 136 -2.57 -5.14 -23.70
C PHE A 136 -2.78 -6.28 -22.69
N ASP A 137 -1.83 -6.53 -21.81
CA ASP A 137 -1.84 -7.62 -20.84
C ASP A 137 -2.60 -7.24 -19.54
N GLY A 138 -3.83 -6.69 -19.68
CA GLY A 138 -4.71 -6.33 -18.57
C GLY A 138 -4.79 -4.83 -18.30
N ASP A 139 -3.99 -4.01 -19.00
CA ASP A 139 -4.04 -2.56 -18.94
C ASP A 139 -3.85 -1.92 -20.34
N TYR A 140 -4.09 -0.61 -20.40
CA TYR A 140 -3.84 0.23 -21.58
C TYR A 140 -2.68 1.19 -21.32
N VAL A 141 -1.58 0.66 -20.74
CA VAL A 141 -0.35 1.42 -20.43
C VAL A 141 0.72 1.10 -21.45
N GLU A 142 1.21 2.13 -22.13
CA GLU A 142 2.37 2.09 -23.01
C GLU A 142 3.65 1.91 -22.16
N LYS A 143 4.54 1.00 -22.53
CA LYS A 143 5.64 0.53 -21.68
C LYS A 143 6.97 1.27 -21.88
N VAL A 144 7.14 2.02 -22.99
CA VAL A 144 8.39 2.79 -23.25
C VAL A 144 8.40 4.08 -22.42
N SER A 145 7.29 4.83 -22.43
CA SER A 145 7.14 6.07 -21.66
C SER A 145 6.27 5.92 -20.41
N PHE A 146 5.69 4.75 -20.20
CA PHE A 146 4.82 4.40 -19.07
C PHE A 146 3.56 5.27 -18.95
N LYS A 147 3.01 5.69 -20.09
CA LYS A 147 1.81 6.51 -20.13
C LYS A 147 0.57 5.64 -20.38
N ALA A 148 -0.48 5.90 -19.59
CA ALA A 148 -1.77 5.30 -19.82
C ALA A 148 -2.47 5.96 -21.01
N ALA A 149 -3.20 5.16 -21.78
CA ALA A 149 -4.12 5.66 -22.79
C ALA A 149 -5.29 6.39 -22.16
N THR A 150 -5.81 7.41 -22.84
CA THR A 150 -7.17 7.89 -22.60
C THR A 150 -8.14 6.99 -23.34
N ILE A 151 -9.09 6.42 -22.62
CA ILE A 151 -10.07 5.47 -23.15
C ILE A 151 -11.31 6.23 -23.57
N VAL A 152 -11.77 6.01 -24.81
CA VAL A 152 -13.05 6.49 -25.31
C VAL A 152 -13.91 5.27 -25.65
N GLY A 153 -15.16 5.26 -25.19
CA GLY A 153 -16.05 4.12 -25.35
C GLY A 153 -15.72 2.96 -24.40
N THR A 154 -15.93 1.75 -24.86
CA THR A 154 -15.77 0.51 -24.09
C THR A 154 -14.89 -0.50 -24.82
N PRO A 155 -13.61 -0.19 -25.13
CA PRO A 155 -12.71 -1.18 -25.73
C PRO A 155 -12.49 -2.34 -24.75
N ALA A 156 -12.16 -3.51 -25.29
CA ALA A 156 -11.99 -4.73 -24.53
C ALA A 156 -10.64 -5.40 -24.81
N PHE A 157 -10.32 -6.41 -24.06
CA PHE A 157 -9.22 -7.34 -24.34
C PHE A 157 -9.75 -8.57 -25.04
N ALA A 158 -9.02 -9.04 -26.07
CA ALA A 158 -9.46 -10.15 -26.92
C ALA A 158 -9.37 -11.53 -26.28
N GLY A 159 -8.66 -11.66 -25.14
CA GLY A 159 -8.42 -12.97 -24.50
C GLY A 159 -7.43 -13.87 -25.23
N VAL A 160 -6.87 -13.41 -26.36
CA VAL A 160 -5.88 -14.11 -27.19
C VAL A 160 -4.84 -13.13 -27.71
N SER A 161 -3.60 -13.58 -27.88
CA SER A 161 -2.51 -12.77 -28.45
C SER A 161 -1.47 -13.65 -29.11
N LEU A 162 -0.62 -13.06 -29.95
CA LEU A 162 0.57 -13.72 -30.47
C LEU A 162 1.66 -13.86 -29.40
N LYS A 163 1.75 -12.87 -28.50
CA LYS A 163 2.70 -12.83 -27.38
C LYS A 163 2.05 -12.10 -26.21
N GLY A 164 2.19 -12.64 -24.99
CA GLY A 164 1.52 -12.13 -23.80
C GLY A 164 0.16 -12.79 -23.57
N LEU A 165 -0.73 -12.11 -22.87
CA LEU A 165 -2.04 -12.66 -22.44
C LEU A 165 -3.19 -12.20 -23.33
N ASN A 166 -3.11 -10.99 -23.88
CA ASN A 166 -4.21 -10.34 -24.58
C ASN A 166 -3.75 -9.56 -25.81
N ALA A 167 -4.73 -9.18 -26.62
CA ALA A 167 -4.61 -8.18 -27.66
C ALA A 167 -5.77 -7.17 -27.51
N TYR A 168 -5.66 -6.04 -28.17
CA TYR A 168 -6.74 -5.06 -28.24
C TYR A 168 -7.93 -5.63 -29.00
N ALA A 169 -9.09 -5.61 -28.39
CA ALA A 169 -10.37 -5.86 -29.05
C ALA A 169 -11.13 -4.53 -29.18
N GLY A 170 -11.32 -4.08 -30.41
CA GLY A 170 -12.11 -2.90 -30.70
C GLY A 170 -13.59 -3.13 -30.38
N ALA A 171 -14.31 -2.03 -30.13
CA ALA A 171 -15.77 -1.99 -30.07
C ALA A 171 -16.28 -0.77 -30.86
N THR A 172 -17.57 -0.73 -31.18
CA THR A 172 -18.18 0.42 -31.88
C THR A 172 -17.89 1.70 -31.10
N ASP A 173 -17.48 2.76 -31.79
CA ASP A 173 -17.16 4.07 -31.22
C ASP A 173 -16.15 4.04 -30.05
N SER A 174 -15.26 3.04 -30.07
CA SER A 174 -14.28 2.82 -28.99
C SER A 174 -12.85 2.87 -29.53
N TYR A 175 -12.02 3.69 -28.87
CA TYR A 175 -10.62 3.86 -29.26
C TYR A 175 -9.75 4.32 -28.09
N LEU A 176 -8.45 4.26 -28.28
CA LEU A 176 -7.45 4.72 -27.33
C LEU A 176 -6.71 5.94 -27.91
N THR A 177 -6.46 6.94 -27.08
CA THR A 177 -5.65 8.10 -27.46
C THR A 177 -4.44 8.24 -26.52
N PHE A 178 -3.35 8.75 -27.06
CA PHE A 178 -2.10 9.00 -26.35
C PHE A 178 -1.64 10.42 -26.54
N PRO A 179 -0.94 11.02 -25.55
CA PRO A 179 -0.30 12.30 -25.74
C PRO A 179 0.78 12.23 -26.81
N ALA A 180 0.69 13.06 -27.84
CA ALA A 180 1.68 13.09 -28.94
C ALA A 180 3.11 13.47 -28.50
N SER A 181 3.24 14.12 -27.35
CA SER A 181 4.54 14.54 -26.79
C SER A 181 5.47 13.39 -26.38
N GLY A 182 5.00 12.14 -26.37
CA GLY A 182 5.81 10.96 -26.09
C GLY A 182 6.23 10.19 -27.35
N LEU A 183 5.69 10.52 -28.50
CA LEU A 183 5.93 9.84 -29.77
C LEU A 183 6.92 10.65 -30.62
N LYS A 184 8.17 10.73 -30.20
CA LYS A 184 9.23 11.41 -30.98
C LYS A 184 10.28 10.42 -31.45
#